data_1ba289300c14d5a9d44811cb6a838642
#
_entry.id   1ba289300c14d5a9d44811cb6a838642
#
_cell.length_a   1.000
_cell.length_b   1.000
_cell.length_c   1.000
_cell.angle_alpha   90.00
_cell.angle_beta   90.00
_cell.angle_gamma   90.00
#
_symmetry.space_group_name_H-M   'P 1'
#
loop_
_entity.id
_entity.type
_entity.pdbx_description
1 polymer ?
#
loop_
_entity_poly.entity_id
_entity_poly.type
_entity_poly.pdbx_seq_one_letter_code
_entity_poly.pdbx_strand_id
1 'polypeptide(L)'
;MLFRGQNILGYRPYADDVVEYFVQKSIANGIDIIRIFDCMNDLRNLQTAVSAANKEKGHAQVALSYTLGDAYTLDYWTTMAKRIEEMGADSICIKDMAGLLVPYKATELVTALKEATDLPIQLHTHYTSGVASMTYLKAVEAGVDIIDTAMSPFAMGTSQPATEVMVETFKGTPYDTGLDQNKLAEIADYFRPMRDEALDTGLLNPKNLGVNIKTLLYQVPGGMLSNLTSQLKEQHAEDKYYDVLEEVPRVRKDLGECPLVTPSSQIVGTQAVFNVLMGERYKMVTKETKDVLAGKYGATVKPFNPEVQKKCIGDTEPITCRYADLLEPELPKLEKEIEQWKQQDEDVLTYA
;
A
#
# COMPACT_ATOMS: atom_id res chain seq x y z
N MET A 1 -2.56 -12.50 -3.35
CA MET A 1 -1.43 -12.14 -2.44
C MET A 1 -1.02 -10.70 -2.70
N LEU A 2 -0.71 -9.91 -1.67
CA LEU A 2 -0.17 -8.55 -1.86
C LEU A 2 1.35 -8.60 -2.05
N PHE A 3 1.86 -7.79 -3.01
CA PHE A 3 3.26 -7.84 -3.44
C PHE A 3 3.78 -6.41 -3.73
N ARG A 4 4.89 -6.04 -3.10
CA ARG A 4 5.45 -4.66 -3.16
C ARG A 4 6.39 -4.46 -4.34
N GLY A 5 5.99 -4.84 -5.55
CA GLY A 5 6.83 -4.70 -6.73
C GLY A 5 8.26 -5.12 -6.47
N GLN A 6 9.22 -4.25 -6.76
CA GLN A 6 10.66 -4.54 -6.60
C GLN A 6 11.10 -4.76 -5.13
N ASN A 7 10.28 -4.37 -4.15
CA ASN A 7 10.58 -4.56 -2.72
C ASN A 7 10.08 -5.90 -2.16
N ILE A 8 9.31 -6.68 -2.93
CA ILE A 8 8.72 -7.97 -2.54
C ILE A 8 7.94 -7.85 -1.21
N LEU A 9 8.53 -8.29 -0.11
CA LEU A 9 8.01 -8.18 1.26
C LEU A 9 8.88 -7.28 2.15
N GLY A 10 10.03 -6.84 1.64
CA GLY A 10 11.04 -6.07 2.37
C GLY A 10 10.90 -4.56 2.23
N TYR A 11 11.93 -3.86 2.68
CA TYR A 11 12.08 -2.41 2.62
C TYR A 11 13.16 -1.98 1.62
N ARG A 12 13.89 -2.90 1.02
CA ARG A 12 14.88 -2.64 -0.02
C ARG A 12 14.39 -3.14 -1.38
N PRO A 13 14.85 -2.56 -2.49
CA PRO A 13 14.69 -3.20 -3.80
C PRO A 13 15.55 -4.46 -3.90
N TYR A 14 15.00 -5.50 -4.52
CA TYR A 14 15.69 -6.76 -4.83
C TYR A 14 16.07 -6.81 -6.32
N ALA A 15 17.01 -7.66 -6.67
CA ALA A 15 17.32 -7.94 -8.07
C ALA A 15 16.16 -8.68 -8.77
N ASP A 16 16.09 -8.57 -10.09
CA ASP A 16 14.98 -9.12 -10.88
C ASP A 16 14.84 -10.64 -10.75
N ASP A 17 15.96 -11.37 -10.65
CA ASP A 17 15.95 -12.83 -10.50
C ASP A 17 15.24 -13.26 -9.20
N VAL A 18 15.41 -12.52 -8.10
CA VAL A 18 14.70 -12.78 -6.83
C VAL A 18 13.21 -12.50 -6.98
N VAL A 19 12.84 -11.40 -7.65
CA VAL A 19 11.43 -11.05 -7.90
C VAL A 19 10.76 -12.13 -8.75
N GLU A 20 11.37 -12.54 -9.85
CA GLU A 20 10.86 -13.60 -10.73
C GLU A 20 10.69 -14.92 -9.98
N TYR A 21 11.68 -15.32 -9.23
CA TYR A 21 11.65 -16.56 -8.47
C TYR A 21 10.58 -16.56 -7.37
N PHE A 22 10.43 -15.44 -6.67
CA PHE A 22 9.38 -15.28 -5.65
C PHE A 22 7.98 -15.40 -6.25
N VAL A 23 7.73 -14.75 -7.39
CA VAL A 23 6.45 -14.83 -8.10
C VAL A 23 6.19 -16.27 -8.57
N GLN A 24 7.17 -16.91 -9.19
CA GLN A 24 7.08 -18.30 -9.63
C GLN A 24 6.71 -19.24 -8.46
N LYS A 25 7.41 -19.14 -7.34
CA LYS A 25 7.14 -19.97 -6.16
C LYS A 25 5.79 -19.68 -5.54
N SER A 26 5.37 -18.44 -5.52
CA SER A 26 4.04 -18.06 -5.00
C SER A 26 2.92 -18.72 -5.79
N ILE A 27 2.98 -18.66 -7.11
CA ILE A 27 1.98 -19.28 -8.00
C ILE A 27 2.05 -20.81 -7.90
N ALA A 28 3.24 -21.39 -7.92
CA ALA A 28 3.42 -22.84 -7.77
C ALA A 28 2.89 -23.37 -6.44
N ASN A 29 2.82 -22.55 -5.39
CA ASN A 29 2.26 -22.90 -4.09
C ASN A 29 0.79 -22.48 -3.92
N GLY A 30 0.08 -22.15 -4.99
CA GLY A 30 -1.37 -21.97 -5.01
C GLY A 30 -1.88 -20.53 -4.89
N ILE A 31 -1.02 -19.53 -5.13
CA ILE A 31 -1.47 -18.14 -5.25
C ILE A 31 -2.01 -17.93 -6.67
N ASP A 32 -3.28 -17.60 -6.79
CA ASP A 32 -3.94 -17.36 -8.08
C ASP A 32 -3.76 -15.91 -8.54
N ILE A 33 -3.89 -14.94 -7.62
CA ILE A 33 -3.85 -13.50 -7.92
C ILE A 33 -2.72 -12.84 -7.13
N ILE A 34 -1.82 -12.18 -7.84
CA ILE A 34 -0.77 -11.35 -7.23
C ILE A 34 -1.14 -9.88 -7.43
N ARG A 35 -1.44 -9.18 -6.33
CA ARG A 35 -1.71 -7.74 -6.30
C ARG A 35 -0.39 -7.01 -6.13
N ILE A 36 0.09 -6.41 -7.20
CA ILE A 36 1.41 -5.78 -7.30
C ILE A 36 1.26 -4.26 -7.19
N PHE A 37 2.00 -3.62 -6.28
CA PHE A 37 2.02 -2.17 -6.17
C PHE A 37 3.43 -1.64 -5.96
N ASP A 38 3.63 -0.37 -6.29
CA ASP A 38 4.84 0.38 -5.97
C ASP A 38 4.54 1.56 -5.06
N CYS A 39 5.40 1.82 -4.08
CA CYS A 39 5.17 2.89 -3.12
C CYS A 39 5.36 4.31 -3.68
N MET A 40 6.00 4.45 -4.83
CA MET A 40 6.12 5.71 -5.57
C MET A 40 5.13 5.81 -6.74
N ASN A 41 4.38 4.73 -7.04
CA ASN A 41 3.62 4.55 -8.28
C ASN A 41 4.53 4.57 -9.52
N ASP A 42 5.78 4.18 -9.40
CA ASP A 42 6.68 4.03 -10.54
C ASP A 42 6.45 2.68 -11.23
N LEU A 43 5.76 2.69 -12.36
CA LEU A 43 5.40 1.48 -13.10
C LEU A 43 6.62 0.64 -13.52
N ARG A 44 7.80 1.24 -13.65
CA ARG A 44 9.03 0.51 -13.98
C ARG A 44 9.36 -0.56 -12.94
N ASN A 45 9.04 -0.30 -11.67
CA ASN A 45 9.25 -1.23 -10.55
C ASN A 45 8.24 -2.39 -10.50
N LEU A 46 7.22 -2.38 -11.37
CA LEU A 46 6.19 -3.42 -11.45
C LEU A 46 6.42 -4.41 -12.59
N GLN A 47 7.18 -4.01 -13.62
CA GLN A 47 7.34 -4.72 -14.87
C GLN A 47 7.77 -6.18 -14.69
N THR A 48 8.79 -6.41 -13.88
CA THR A 48 9.32 -7.76 -13.65
C THR A 48 8.29 -8.66 -12.98
N ALA A 49 7.58 -8.17 -11.96
CA ALA A 49 6.57 -8.96 -11.26
C ALA A 49 5.35 -9.27 -12.14
N VAL A 50 4.88 -8.31 -12.96
CA VAL A 50 3.79 -8.53 -13.92
C VAL A 50 4.20 -9.56 -14.98
N SER A 51 5.38 -9.40 -15.56
CA SER A 51 5.90 -10.34 -16.58
C SER A 51 6.07 -11.76 -16.01
N ALA A 52 6.57 -11.88 -14.78
CA ALA A 52 6.72 -13.16 -14.11
C ALA A 52 5.36 -13.81 -13.81
N ALA A 53 4.37 -13.04 -13.32
CA ALA A 53 3.03 -13.57 -13.08
C ALA A 53 2.39 -14.10 -14.37
N ASN A 54 2.47 -13.37 -15.46
CA ASN A 54 1.96 -13.79 -16.77
C ASN A 54 2.66 -15.05 -17.29
N LYS A 55 3.99 -15.12 -17.16
CA LYS A 55 4.79 -16.30 -17.54
C LYS A 55 4.34 -17.55 -16.81
N GLU A 56 4.03 -17.43 -15.53
CA GLU A 56 3.57 -18.54 -14.67
C GLU A 56 2.03 -18.76 -14.75
N LYS A 57 1.32 -18.02 -15.60
CA LYS A 57 -0.14 -18.09 -15.80
C LYS A 57 -0.94 -17.72 -14.55
N GLY A 58 -0.40 -16.91 -13.68
CA GLY A 58 -1.10 -16.28 -12.57
C GLY A 58 -1.81 -15.00 -13.03
N HIS A 59 -2.75 -14.51 -12.24
CA HIS A 59 -3.43 -13.23 -12.48
C HIS A 59 -2.59 -12.09 -11.91
N ALA A 60 -2.10 -11.21 -12.79
CA ALA A 60 -1.36 -10.00 -12.43
C ALA A 60 -2.34 -8.83 -12.20
N GLN A 61 -2.63 -8.50 -10.96
CA GLN A 61 -3.39 -7.30 -10.60
C GLN A 61 -2.43 -6.18 -10.21
N VAL A 62 -2.44 -5.07 -10.95
CA VAL A 62 -1.65 -3.88 -10.59
C VAL A 62 -2.47 -2.93 -9.74
N ALA A 63 -1.92 -2.53 -8.59
CA ALA A 63 -2.57 -1.60 -7.69
C ALA A 63 -1.97 -0.19 -7.78
N LEU A 64 -2.83 0.78 -8.06
CA LEU A 64 -2.55 2.21 -7.99
C LEU A 64 -2.62 2.64 -6.52
N SER A 65 -1.51 3.06 -5.95
CA SER A 65 -1.46 3.62 -4.59
C SER A 65 -2.13 4.98 -4.57
N TYR A 66 -3.42 5.01 -4.20
CA TYR A 66 -4.23 6.24 -4.24
C TYR A 66 -3.78 7.25 -3.17
N THR A 67 -3.66 8.49 -3.57
CA THR A 67 -3.28 9.60 -2.69
C THR A 67 -3.81 10.92 -3.23
N LEU A 68 -3.71 11.99 -2.44
CA LEU A 68 -4.14 13.34 -2.80
C LEU A 68 -2.94 14.26 -3.05
N GLY A 69 -3.12 15.21 -3.94
CA GLY A 69 -2.12 16.22 -4.31
C GLY A 69 -2.43 16.79 -5.70
N ASP A 70 -1.91 17.97 -6.02
CA ASP A 70 -2.22 18.68 -7.26
C ASP A 70 -1.78 17.91 -8.51
N ALA A 71 -0.74 17.06 -8.38
CA ALA A 71 -0.24 16.25 -9.49
C ALA A 71 -1.07 14.97 -9.73
N TYR A 72 -1.89 14.54 -8.77
CA TYR A 72 -2.71 13.33 -8.86
C TYR A 72 -4.09 13.65 -9.47
N THR A 73 -4.07 14.11 -10.71
CA THR A 73 -5.26 14.47 -11.49
C THR A 73 -5.96 13.23 -12.08
N LEU A 74 -7.18 13.38 -12.61
CA LEU A 74 -7.82 12.29 -13.34
C LEU A 74 -6.98 11.84 -14.53
N ASP A 75 -6.35 12.77 -15.25
CA ASP A 75 -5.45 12.46 -16.37
C ASP A 75 -4.24 11.63 -15.92
N TYR A 76 -3.67 11.93 -14.75
CA TYR A 76 -2.62 11.08 -14.15
C TYR A 76 -3.11 9.65 -13.97
N TRP A 77 -4.27 9.43 -13.35
CA TRP A 77 -4.79 8.10 -13.06
C TRP A 77 -5.18 7.33 -14.32
N THR A 78 -5.80 7.99 -15.30
CA THR A 78 -6.17 7.36 -16.56
C THR A 78 -4.95 7.03 -17.42
N THR A 79 -3.93 7.87 -17.41
CA THR A 79 -2.65 7.58 -18.08
C THR A 79 -1.97 6.37 -17.43
N MET A 80 -1.97 6.28 -16.10
CA MET A 80 -1.44 5.11 -15.39
C MET A 80 -2.20 3.85 -15.75
N ALA A 81 -3.54 3.89 -15.81
CA ALA A 81 -4.36 2.74 -16.16
C ALA A 81 -4.05 2.20 -17.57
N LYS A 82 -3.93 3.07 -18.57
CA LYS A 82 -3.53 2.68 -19.94
C LYS A 82 -2.16 2.01 -19.99
N ARG A 83 -1.19 2.57 -19.29
CA ARG A 83 0.16 2.00 -19.22
C ARG A 83 0.19 0.65 -18.49
N ILE A 84 -0.67 0.45 -17.49
CA ILE A 84 -0.83 -0.82 -16.78
C ILE A 84 -1.43 -1.89 -17.71
N GLU A 85 -2.42 -1.52 -18.52
CA GLU A 85 -2.98 -2.40 -19.55
C GLU A 85 -1.93 -2.77 -20.60
N GLU A 86 -1.19 -1.78 -21.11
CA GLU A 86 -0.07 -2.00 -22.04
C GLU A 86 1.03 -2.89 -21.47
N MET A 87 1.22 -2.87 -20.13
CA MET A 87 2.17 -3.73 -19.43
C MET A 87 1.72 -5.19 -19.38
N GLY A 88 0.46 -5.48 -19.67
CA GLY A 88 -0.12 -6.82 -19.68
C GLY A 88 -0.69 -7.25 -18.30
N ALA A 89 -1.15 -6.31 -17.48
CA ALA A 89 -1.90 -6.64 -16.28
C ALA A 89 -3.30 -7.19 -16.64
N ASP A 90 -3.85 -8.03 -15.77
CA ASP A 90 -5.18 -8.63 -15.94
C ASP A 90 -6.29 -7.82 -15.25
N SER A 91 -5.95 -6.99 -14.27
CA SER A 91 -6.88 -6.09 -13.58
C SER A 91 -6.15 -4.96 -12.87
N ILE A 92 -6.90 -3.91 -12.52
CA ILE A 92 -6.39 -2.75 -11.77
C ILE A 92 -7.08 -2.68 -10.41
N CYS A 93 -6.31 -2.38 -9.36
CA CYS A 93 -6.85 -2.08 -8.04
C CYS A 93 -6.58 -0.62 -7.67
N ILE A 94 -7.62 0.15 -7.35
CA ILE A 94 -7.47 1.44 -6.66
C ILE A 94 -7.20 1.12 -5.20
N LYS A 95 -5.96 1.36 -4.73
CA LYS A 95 -5.50 1.00 -3.37
C LYS A 95 -5.44 2.23 -2.49
N ASP A 96 -6.51 2.47 -1.75
CA ASP A 96 -6.65 3.59 -0.81
C ASP A 96 -6.38 3.15 0.63
N MET A 97 -5.14 3.30 1.08
CA MET A 97 -4.66 2.82 2.37
C MET A 97 -5.10 3.68 3.56
N ALA A 98 -5.55 4.90 3.32
CA ALA A 98 -5.89 5.85 4.38
C ALA A 98 -7.38 6.27 4.37
N GLY A 99 -8.19 5.75 3.45
CA GLY A 99 -9.58 6.17 3.30
C GLY A 99 -9.71 7.61 2.80
N LEU A 100 -8.88 7.99 1.82
CA LEU A 100 -8.81 9.34 1.25
C LEU A 100 -9.83 9.56 0.14
N LEU A 101 -10.25 8.49 -0.52
CA LEU A 101 -11.19 8.54 -1.63
C LEU A 101 -12.60 8.80 -1.11
N VAL A 102 -13.06 10.02 -1.26
CA VAL A 102 -14.42 10.41 -0.84
C VAL A 102 -15.47 10.04 -1.90
N PRO A 103 -16.76 9.87 -1.53
CA PRO A 103 -17.77 9.23 -2.38
C PRO A 103 -17.88 9.82 -3.80
N TYR A 104 -18.03 11.12 -3.94
CA TYR A 104 -18.19 11.74 -5.27
C TYR A 104 -16.89 11.72 -6.10
N LYS A 105 -15.73 11.77 -5.45
CA LYS A 105 -14.45 11.56 -6.14
C LYS A 105 -14.27 10.11 -6.59
N ALA A 106 -14.86 9.15 -5.89
CA ALA A 106 -14.90 7.76 -6.36
C ALA A 106 -15.72 7.64 -7.65
N THR A 107 -16.87 8.31 -7.74
CA THR A 107 -17.65 8.36 -8.99
C THR A 107 -16.80 8.90 -10.14
N GLU A 108 -16.18 10.08 -9.95
CA GLU A 108 -15.35 10.72 -10.99
C GLU A 108 -14.18 9.80 -11.44
N LEU A 109 -13.46 9.23 -10.47
CA LEU A 109 -12.29 8.39 -10.74
C LEU A 109 -12.66 7.08 -11.43
N VAL A 110 -13.65 6.35 -10.89
CA VAL A 110 -14.07 5.05 -11.45
C VAL A 110 -14.63 5.23 -12.86
N THR A 111 -15.48 6.24 -13.09
CA THR A 111 -15.98 6.55 -14.43
C THR A 111 -14.84 6.80 -15.41
N ALA A 112 -13.88 7.66 -15.04
CA ALA A 112 -12.74 7.99 -15.90
C ALA A 112 -11.85 6.76 -16.18
N LEU A 113 -11.65 5.88 -15.19
CA LEU A 113 -10.87 4.66 -15.39
C LEU A 113 -11.61 3.65 -16.29
N LYS A 114 -12.92 3.47 -16.12
CA LYS A 114 -13.73 2.59 -16.98
C LYS A 114 -13.82 3.07 -18.43
N GLU A 115 -13.66 4.39 -18.66
CA GLU A 115 -13.54 4.96 -20.01
C GLU A 115 -12.11 4.82 -20.60
N ALA A 116 -11.09 4.66 -19.74
CA ALA A 116 -9.69 4.65 -20.16
C ALA A 116 -9.13 3.25 -20.44
N THR A 117 -9.72 2.18 -19.87
CA THR A 117 -9.23 0.80 -19.97
C THR A 117 -10.38 -0.19 -19.92
N ASP A 118 -10.21 -1.33 -20.60
CA ASP A 118 -11.15 -2.46 -20.57
C ASP A 118 -10.89 -3.42 -19.38
N LEU A 119 -9.80 -3.20 -18.61
CA LEU A 119 -9.47 -4.05 -17.48
C LEU A 119 -10.50 -3.93 -16.36
N PRO A 120 -10.80 -5.03 -15.64
CA PRO A 120 -11.58 -4.98 -14.42
C PRO A 120 -10.97 -4.05 -13.38
N ILE A 121 -11.79 -3.22 -12.76
CA ILE A 121 -11.38 -2.27 -11.71
C ILE A 121 -11.85 -2.77 -10.35
N GLN A 122 -10.92 -2.93 -9.42
CA GLN A 122 -11.17 -3.24 -8.02
C GLN A 122 -10.93 -2.02 -7.15
N LEU A 123 -11.77 -1.80 -6.14
CA LEU A 123 -11.56 -0.75 -5.15
C LEU A 123 -11.29 -1.36 -3.77
N HIS A 124 -10.14 -0.97 -3.22
CA HIS A 124 -9.74 -1.26 -1.84
C HIS A 124 -9.58 0.06 -1.10
N THR A 125 -10.43 0.34 -0.12
CA THR A 125 -10.30 1.53 0.73
C THR A 125 -10.46 1.19 2.21
N HIS A 126 -9.67 1.85 3.06
CA HIS A 126 -9.76 1.74 4.50
C HIS A 126 -10.86 2.65 5.08
N TYR A 127 -11.41 2.25 6.21
CA TYR A 127 -12.52 2.98 6.86
C TYR A 127 -12.05 4.11 7.78
N THR A 128 -10.76 4.42 7.81
CA THR A 128 -10.12 5.32 8.78
C THR A 128 -10.75 6.72 8.83
N SER A 129 -11.16 7.27 7.68
CA SER A 129 -11.86 8.56 7.59
C SER A 129 -13.37 8.48 7.91
N GLY A 130 -13.96 7.29 7.88
CA GLY A 130 -15.39 7.05 8.11
C GLY A 130 -16.28 7.09 6.86
N VAL A 131 -15.74 7.34 5.67
CA VAL A 131 -16.54 7.51 4.44
C VAL A 131 -16.59 6.27 3.55
N ALA A 132 -15.82 5.23 3.84
CA ALA A 132 -15.55 4.13 2.92
C ALA A 132 -16.81 3.38 2.42
N SER A 133 -17.83 3.13 3.26
CA SER A 133 -19.07 2.49 2.79
C SER A 133 -19.83 3.35 1.76
N MET A 134 -19.87 4.67 1.98
CA MET A 134 -20.46 5.60 1.02
C MET A 134 -19.61 5.70 -0.26
N THR A 135 -18.31 5.63 -0.12
CA THR A 135 -17.36 5.57 -1.24
C THR A 135 -17.59 4.33 -2.08
N TYR A 136 -17.76 3.15 -1.46
CA TYR A 136 -18.08 1.91 -2.17
C TYR A 136 -19.43 1.98 -2.88
N LEU A 137 -20.46 2.50 -2.24
CA LEU A 137 -21.76 2.70 -2.88
C LEU A 137 -21.61 3.53 -4.18
N LYS A 138 -20.92 4.66 -4.10
CA LYS A 138 -20.71 5.54 -5.25
C LYS A 138 -19.78 4.95 -6.31
N ALA A 139 -18.81 4.15 -5.93
CA ALA A 139 -17.93 3.44 -6.87
C ALA A 139 -18.68 2.33 -7.63
N VAL A 140 -19.54 1.58 -6.94
CA VAL A 140 -20.37 0.52 -7.55
C VAL A 140 -21.36 1.13 -8.54
N GLU A 141 -22.05 2.22 -8.17
CA GLU A 141 -22.92 2.96 -9.09
C GLU A 141 -22.18 3.50 -10.33
N ALA A 142 -20.87 3.79 -10.20
CA ALA A 142 -20.00 4.25 -11.29
C ALA A 142 -19.39 3.10 -12.13
N GLY A 143 -19.64 1.83 -11.76
CA GLY A 143 -19.23 0.66 -12.54
C GLY A 143 -17.94 -0.02 -12.08
N VAL A 144 -17.50 0.17 -10.82
CA VAL A 144 -16.42 -0.66 -10.27
C VAL A 144 -16.84 -2.13 -10.25
N ASP A 145 -15.93 -3.02 -10.63
CA ASP A 145 -16.26 -4.45 -10.79
C ASP A 145 -16.16 -5.21 -9.47
N ILE A 146 -15.22 -4.83 -8.59
CA ILE A 146 -14.95 -5.54 -7.34
C ILE A 146 -14.69 -4.54 -6.22
N ILE A 147 -15.17 -4.83 -5.00
CA ILE A 147 -14.86 -4.09 -3.78
C ILE A 147 -14.29 -5.03 -2.72
N ASP A 148 -13.30 -4.55 -1.96
CA ASP A 148 -12.71 -5.29 -0.83
C ASP A 148 -13.45 -4.97 0.46
N THR A 149 -13.90 -6.00 1.17
CA THR A 149 -14.62 -5.88 2.43
C THR A 149 -13.99 -6.75 3.51
N ALA A 150 -14.38 -6.56 4.77
CA ALA A 150 -13.97 -7.41 5.88
C ALA A 150 -15.21 -7.92 6.63
N MET A 151 -15.15 -9.13 7.18
CA MET A 151 -16.20 -9.65 8.05
C MET A 151 -16.43 -8.72 9.24
N SER A 152 -17.68 -8.50 9.64
CA SER A 152 -18.08 -7.46 10.60
C SER A 152 -17.27 -7.46 11.90
N PRO A 153 -16.82 -8.56 12.51
CA PRO A 153 -16.00 -8.53 13.70
C PRO A 153 -14.67 -7.80 13.52
N PHE A 154 -14.11 -7.81 12.30
CA PHE A 154 -12.82 -7.17 11.97
C PHE A 154 -12.95 -6.00 10.99
N ALA A 155 -14.17 -5.55 10.71
CA ALA A 155 -14.44 -4.45 9.80
C ALA A 155 -14.34 -3.07 10.48
N MET A 156 -14.41 -2.02 9.67
CA MET A 156 -14.45 -0.62 10.07
C MET A 156 -13.15 -0.11 10.72
N GLY A 157 -13.15 1.08 11.31
CA GLY A 157 -11.97 1.69 11.90
C GLY A 157 -10.81 1.77 10.90
N THR A 158 -9.70 1.09 11.19
CA THR A 158 -8.54 1.01 10.28
C THR A 158 -8.62 -0.14 9.27
N SER A 159 -9.70 -0.92 9.27
CA SER A 159 -9.99 -2.00 8.30
C SER A 159 -10.89 -1.49 7.16
N GLN A 160 -11.63 -2.36 6.51
CA GLN A 160 -12.53 -2.09 5.38
C GLN A 160 -14.00 -2.03 5.84
N PRO A 161 -14.95 -1.61 4.96
CA PRO A 161 -16.37 -1.77 5.21
C PRO A 161 -16.77 -3.22 5.48
N ALA A 162 -17.79 -3.39 6.32
CA ALA A 162 -18.29 -4.72 6.68
C ALA A 162 -18.95 -5.43 5.49
N THR A 163 -18.56 -6.69 5.25
CA THR A 163 -19.07 -7.52 4.15
C THR A 163 -20.59 -7.63 4.20
N GLU A 164 -21.15 -8.01 5.35
CA GLU A 164 -22.59 -8.24 5.55
C GLU A 164 -23.39 -6.96 5.29
N VAL A 165 -22.83 -5.78 5.66
CA VAL A 165 -23.46 -4.49 5.42
C VAL A 165 -23.49 -4.16 3.94
N MET A 166 -22.40 -4.39 3.22
CA MET A 166 -22.33 -4.12 1.77
C MET A 166 -23.23 -5.07 0.98
N VAL A 167 -23.28 -6.36 1.35
CA VAL A 167 -24.18 -7.35 0.74
C VAL A 167 -25.64 -6.92 0.92
N GLU A 168 -26.07 -6.54 2.12
CA GLU A 168 -27.43 -6.06 2.35
C GLU A 168 -27.72 -4.73 1.64
N THR A 169 -26.73 -3.84 1.52
CA THR A 169 -26.85 -2.56 0.80
C THR A 169 -27.20 -2.78 -0.67
N PHE A 170 -26.63 -3.79 -1.31
CA PHE A 170 -26.85 -4.06 -2.74
C PHE A 170 -27.97 -5.06 -3.05
N LYS A 171 -28.54 -5.68 -2.03
CA LYS A 171 -29.62 -6.69 -2.18
C LYS A 171 -30.82 -6.13 -2.92
N GLY A 172 -31.29 -6.88 -3.91
CA GLY A 172 -32.43 -6.51 -4.75
C GLY A 172 -32.14 -5.36 -5.73
N THR A 173 -30.89 -4.94 -5.86
CA THR A 173 -30.43 -3.97 -6.87
C THR A 173 -29.76 -4.69 -8.05
N PRO A 174 -29.45 -4.00 -9.16
CA PRO A 174 -28.62 -4.58 -10.24
C PRO A 174 -27.22 -5.05 -9.79
N TYR A 175 -26.79 -4.67 -8.60
CA TYR A 175 -25.49 -4.98 -8.01
C TYR A 175 -25.58 -6.08 -6.92
N ASP A 176 -26.71 -6.78 -6.83
CA ASP A 176 -26.91 -7.85 -5.85
C ASP A 176 -25.88 -8.96 -6.05
N THR A 177 -25.15 -9.26 -4.98
CA THR A 177 -24.06 -10.26 -5.01
C THR A 177 -24.58 -11.71 -4.96
N GLY A 178 -25.84 -11.92 -4.56
CA GLY A 178 -26.42 -13.24 -4.32
C GLY A 178 -25.84 -14.00 -3.12
N LEU A 179 -25.01 -13.35 -2.29
CA LEU A 179 -24.43 -13.97 -1.10
C LEU A 179 -25.50 -14.17 -0.01
N ASP A 180 -25.44 -15.34 0.66
CA ASP A 180 -26.38 -15.72 1.73
C ASP A 180 -26.02 -15.03 3.05
N GLN A 181 -26.85 -14.09 3.49
CA GLN A 181 -26.67 -13.34 4.74
C GLN A 181 -26.61 -14.24 5.98
N ASN A 182 -27.32 -15.37 6.00
CA ASN A 182 -27.27 -16.28 7.15
C ASN A 182 -25.89 -16.94 7.27
N LYS A 183 -25.31 -17.36 6.14
CA LYS A 183 -23.94 -17.90 6.12
C LYS A 183 -22.90 -16.86 6.49
N LEU A 184 -23.07 -15.61 6.04
CA LEU A 184 -22.18 -14.53 6.45
C LEU A 184 -22.29 -14.27 7.97
N ALA A 185 -23.49 -14.29 8.54
CA ALA A 185 -23.70 -14.16 9.98
C ALA A 185 -23.04 -15.31 10.76
N GLU A 186 -23.15 -16.55 10.31
CA GLU A 186 -22.46 -17.71 10.93
C GLU A 186 -20.93 -17.54 10.93
N ILE A 187 -20.36 -17.03 9.82
CA ILE A 187 -18.92 -16.71 9.74
C ILE A 187 -18.56 -15.58 10.72
N ALA A 188 -19.37 -14.53 10.79
CA ALA A 188 -19.14 -13.43 11.72
C ALA A 188 -19.19 -13.90 13.19
N ASP A 189 -20.15 -14.76 13.53
CA ASP A 189 -20.28 -15.31 14.88
C ASP A 189 -19.10 -16.21 15.26
N TYR A 190 -18.51 -16.93 14.29
CA TYR A 190 -17.27 -17.69 14.53
C TYR A 190 -16.09 -16.80 14.88
N PHE A 191 -15.96 -15.64 14.23
CA PHE A 191 -14.84 -14.73 14.48
C PHE A 191 -15.04 -13.76 15.65
N ARG A 192 -16.27 -13.58 16.14
CA ARG A 192 -16.59 -12.64 17.23
C ARG A 192 -15.80 -12.91 18.52
N PRO A 193 -15.73 -14.16 19.04
CA PRO A 193 -14.93 -14.45 20.23
C PRO A 193 -13.42 -14.13 20.06
N MET A 194 -12.89 -14.34 18.86
CA MET A 194 -11.47 -13.99 18.56
C MET A 194 -11.22 -12.49 18.62
N ARG A 195 -12.18 -11.69 18.16
CA ARG A 195 -12.12 -10.23 18.30
C ARG A 195 -12.19 -9.81 19.77
N ASP A 196 -13.09 -10.40 20.53
CA ASP A 196 -13.29 -10.07 21.96
C ASP A 196 -12.01 -10.41 22.73
N GLU A 197 -11.41 -11.57 22.51
CA GLU A 197 -10.10 -11.96 23.07
C GLU A 197 -8.99 -10.98 22.67
N ALA A 198 -8.94 -10.55 21.42
CA ALA A 198 -7.94 -9.59 20.96
C ALA A 198 -8.10 -8.21 21.63
N LEU A 199 -9.32 -7.80 21.97
CA LEU A 199 -9.60 -6.60 22.74
C LEU A 199 -9.19 -6.76 24.21
N ASP A 200 -9.56 -7.86 24.84
CA ASP A 200 -9.30 -8.15 26.25
C ASP A 200 -7.79 -8.29 26.53
N THR A 201 -7.05 -8.90 25.61
CA THR A 201 -5.60 -9.05 25.69
C THR A 201 -4.82 -7.79 25.29
N GLY A 202 -5.50 -6.79 24.71
CA GLY A 202 -4.86 -5.56 24.20
C GLY A 202 -4.14 -5.74 22.87
N LEU A 203 -4.25 -6.90 22.22
CA LEU A 203 -3.74 -7.14 20.87
C LEU A 203 -4.42 -6.20 19.84
N LEU A 204 -5.73 -6.02 19.99
CA LEU A 204 -6.50 -5.03 19.24
C LEU A 204 -6.66 -3.76 20.09
N ASN A 205 -6.02 -2.67 19.67
CA ASN A 205 -6.15 -1.39 20.39
C ASN A 205 -7.52 -0.75 20.09
N PRO A 206 -8.36 -0.47 21.10
CA PRO A 206 -9.65 0.18 20.89
C PRO A 206 -9.61 1.53 20.15
N LYS A 207 -8.48 2.24 20.23
CA LYS A 207 -8.29 3.51 19.47
C LYS A 207 -8.34 3.33 17.97
N ASN A 208 -8.06 2.12 17.46
CA ASN A 208 -8.09 1.79 16.03
C ASN A 208 -9.50 1.45 15.52
N LEU A 209 -10.49 1.34 16.42
CA LEU A 209 -11.87 1.00 16.05
C LEU A 209 -12.71 2.22 15.68
N GLY A 210 -12.26 3.41 16.05
CA GLY A 210 -12.92 4.66 15.70
C GLY A 210 -12.56 5.17 14.31
N VAL A 211 -13.27 6.21 13.88
CA VAL A 211 -12.98 6.95 12.66
C VAL A 211 -12.40 8.31 12.99
N ASN A 212 -11.54 8.84 12.11
CA ASN A 212 -10.93 10.15 12.28
C ASN A 212 -10.89 10.90 10.95
N ILE A 213 -11.80 11.84 10.77
CA ILE A 213 -11.88 12.66 9.55
C ILE A 213 -10.60 13.48 9.28
N LYS A 214 -9.79 13.75 10.32
CA LYS A 214 -8.49 14.41 10.15
C LYS A 214 -7.50 13.60 9.30
N THR A 215 -7.77 12.30 9.09
CA THR A 215 -7.01 11.48 8.13
C THR A 215 -7.00 12.12 6.74
N LEU A 216 -8.08 12.79 6.33
CA LEU A 216 -8.14 13.51 5.05
C LEU A 216 -7.18 14.72 5.00
N LEU A 217 -6.79 15.26 6.15
CA LEU A 217 -5.85 16.39 6.26
C LEU A 217 -4.40 15.90 6.29
N TYR A 218 -4.11 14.91 7.11
CA TYR A 218 -2.73 14.41 7.30
C TYR A 218 -2.37 13.29 6.31
N GLN A 219 -3.37 12.66 5.69
CA GLN A 219 -3.24 11.56 4.72
C GLN A 219 -2.49 10.33 5.28
N VAL A 220 -2.56 10.10 6.59
CA VAL A 220 -1.81 9.07 7.30
C VAL A 220 -2.62 7.78 7.39
N PRO A 221 -2.12 6.65 6.84
CA PRO A 221 -2.76 5.35 6.99
C PRO A 221 -2.86 4.87 8.44
N GLY A 222 -3.90 4.08 8.76
CA GLY A 222 -4.11 3.56 10.11
C GLY A 222 -2.92 2.78 10.68
N GLY A 223 -2.28 1.94 9.87
CA GLY A 223 -1.07 1.22 10.27
C GLY A 223 0.11 2.14 10.59
N MET A 224 0.24 3.26 9.89
CA MET A 224 1.26 4.27 10.19
C MET A 224 0.97 4.95 11.53
N LEU A 225 -0.30 5.27 11.85
CA LEU A 225 -0.68 5.85 13.14
C LEU A 225 -0.27 4.95 14.32
N SER A 226 -0.50 3.64 14.19
CA SER A 226 -0.09 2.65 15.19
C SER A 226 1.43 2.62 15.39
N ASN A 227 2.19 2.63 14.28
CA ASN A 227 3.65 2.64 14.31
C ASN A 227 4.19 3.93 14.95
N LEU A 228 3.64 5.10 14.60
CA LEU A 228 4.03 6.39 15.20
C LEU A 228 3.78 6.39 16.72
N THR A 229 2.63 5.88 17.15
CA THR A 229 2.29 5.77 18.57
C THR A 229 3.30 4.88 19.31
N SER A 230 3.66 3.72 18.74
CA SER A 230 4.64 2.82 19.34
C SER A 230 6.04 3.44 19.41
N GLN A 231 6.51 4.06 18.32
CA GLN A 231 7.81 4.75 18.29
C GLN A 231 7.91 5.88 19.31
N LEU A 232 6.86 6.71 19.43
CA LEU A 232 6.84 7.80 20.40
C LEU A 232 6.80 7.28 21.84
N LYS A 233 6.09 6.17 22.09
CA LYS A 233 6.07 5.53 23.41
C LYS A 233 7.44 4.97 23.80
N GLU A 234 8.15 4.33 22.88
CA GLU A 234 9.53 3.84 23.10
C GLU A 234 10.52 4.98 23.42
N GLN A 235 10.27 6.16 22.89
CA GLN A 235 11.08 7.37 23.14
C GLN A 235 10.56 8.23 24.29
N HIS A 236 9.52 7.80 25.03
CA HIS A 236 8.86 8.58 26.09
C HIS A 236 8.44 9.99 25.65
N ALA A 237 7.91 10.11 24.43
CA ALA A 237 7.59 11.37 23.75
C ALA A 237 6.14 11.38 23.19
N GLU A 238 5.20 10.74 23.91
CA GLU A 238 3.79 10.63 23.48
C GLU A 238 3.11 11.99 23.36
N ASP A 239 3.59 13.00 24.09
CA ASP A 239 3.14 14.39 24.03
C ASP A 239 3.43 15.04 22.64
N LYS A 240 4.39 14.50 21.88
CA LYS A 240 4.77 14.97 20.54
C LYS A 240 3.93 14.41 19.40
N TYR A 241 2.94 13.58 19.70
CA TYR A 241 2.14 12.89 18.68
C TYR A 241 1.53 13.83 17.63
N TYR A 242 0.94 14.93 18.05
CA TYR A 242 0.34 15.90 17.12
C TYR A 242 1.38 16.69 16.32
N ASP A 243 2.52 17.03 16.93
CA ASP A 243 3.63 17.70 16.24
C ASP A 243 4.16 16.81 15.10
N VAL A 244 4.26 15.48 15.35
CA VAL A 244 4.67 14.51 14.32
C VAL A 244 3.62 14.39 13.22
N LEU A 245 2.33 14.37 13.54
CA LEU A 245 1.28 14.32 12.52
C LEU A 245 1.29 15.56 11.61
N GLU A 246 1.63 16.73 12.13
CA GLU A 246 1.78 17.95 11.32
C GLU A 246 3.06 17.94 10.48
N GLU A 247 4.13 17.25 10.93
CA GLU A 247 5.37 17.13 10.20
C GLU A 247 5.30 16.12 9.04
N VAL A 248 4.46 15.08 9.15
CA VAL A 248 4.30 14.04 8.10
C VAL A 248 4.00 14.63 6.71
N PRO A 249 3.01 15.52 6.52
CA PRO A 249 2.76 16.14 5.21
C PRO A 249 3.95 16.95 4.67
N ARG A 250 4.73 17.55 5.57
CA ARG A 250 5.94 18.34 5.18
C ARG A 250 7.03 17.42 4.66
N VAL A 251 7.32 16.33 5.38
CA VAL A 251 8.29 15.32 4.93
C VAL A 251 7.82 14.68 3.62
N ARG A 252 6.54 14.32 3.51
CA ARG A 252 5.95 13.78 2.27
C ARG A 252 6.17 14.72 1.09
N LYS A 253 5.95 16.03 1.29
CA LYS A 253 6.18 17.05 0.25
C LYS A 253 7.66 17.13 -0.15
N ASP A 254 8.57 17.07 0.80
CA ASP A 254 10.02 17.08 0.52
C ASP A 254 10.45 15.82 -0.27
N LEU A 255 9.77 14.70 -0.05
CA LEU A 255 9.99 13.44 -0.76
C LEU A 255 9.12 13.28 -2.02
N GLY A 256 8.79 14.39 -2.71
CA GLY A 256 8.13 14.38 -4.02
C GLY A 256 6.67 13.98 -4.00
N GLU A 257 5.97 14.21 -2.89
CA GLU A 257 4.54 13.90 -2.70
C GLU A 257 4.19 12.41 -2.90
N CYS A 258 5.10 11.50 -2.56
CA CYS A 258 4.86 10.06 -2.70
C CYS A 258 3.59 9.61 -1.95
N PRO A 259 2.90 8.55 -2.40
CA PRO A 259 1.83 7.92 -1.64
C PRO A 259 2.34 7.42 -0.28
N LEU A 260 1.48 7.45 0.75
CA LEU A 260 1.80 6.88 2.05
C LEU A 260 1.30 5.43 2.13
N VAL A 261 2.12 4.53 1.63
CA VAL A 261 1.91 3.08 1.60
C VAL A 261 3.24 2.40 1.96
N THR A 262 3.24 1.18 2.46
CA THR A 262 4.51 0.49 2.80
C THR A 262 5.41 0.31 1.56
N PRO A 263 6.71 0.68 1.61
CA PRO A 263 7.46 1.19 2.75
C PRO A 263 7.48 2.71 2.90
N SER A 264 7.03 3.53 1.94
CA SER A 264 7.11 5.00 1.99
C SER A 264 6.46 5.60 3.23
N SER A 265 5.34 5.03 3.71
CA SER A 265 4.66 5.50 4.93
C SER A 265 5.56 5.38 6.18
N GLN A 266 6.30 4.27 6.32
CA GLN A 266 7.24 4.09 7.43
C GLN A 266 8.45 5.04 7.29
N ILE A 267 8.97 5.21 6.08
CA ILE A 267 10.10 6.10 5.81
C ILE A 267 9.74 7.55 6.17
N VAL A 268 8.61 8.04 5.66
CA VAL A 268 8.09 9.38 5.96
C VAL A 268 7.79 9.54 7.45
N GLY A 269 7.14 8.54 8.06
CA GLY A 269 6.78 8.56 9.48
C GLY A 269 7.98 8.62 10.40
N THR A 270 8.94 7.73 10.20
CA THR A 270 10.17 7.71 11.01
C THR A 270 10.98 8.98 10.85
N GLN A 271 11.07 9.52 9.62
CA GLN A 271 11.75 10.80 9.40
C GLN A 271 11.01 11.97 10.07
N ALA A 272 9.68 11.98 10.06
CA ALA A 272 8.89 13.00 10.78
C ALA A 272 9.12 12.93 12.29
N VAL A 273 9.14 11.73 12.88
CA VAL A 273 9.49 11.53 14.30
C VAL A 273 10.87 12.12 14.61
N PHE A 274 11.89 11.81 13.81
CA PHE A 274 13.23 12.34 14.05
C PHE A 274 13.29 13.85 13.90
N ASN A 275 12.62 14.43 12.90
CA ASN A 275 12.57 15.89 12.74
C ASN A 275 12.02 16.58 13.99
N VAL A 276 10.96 16.04 14.58
CA VAL A 276 10.33 16.60 15.78
C VAL A 276 11.21 16.38 17.01
N LEU A 277 11.70 15.16 17.24
CA LEU A 277 12.49 14.84 18.43
C LEU A 277 13.86 15.57 18.46
N MET A 278 14.48 15.77 17.30
CA MET A 278 15.76 16.49 17.20
C MET A 278 15.61 18.02 17.24
N GLY A 279 14.38 18.54 17.14
CA GLY A 279 14.10 19.97 17.08
C GLY A 279 14.63 20.69 15.83
N GLU A 280 15.20 19.95 14.89
CA GLU A 280 15.69 20.44 13.61
C GLU A 280 15.43 19.41 12.52
N ARG A 281 14.81 19.85 11.40
CA ARG A 281 14.46 18.99 10.27
C ARG A 281 15.72 18.44 9.58
N TYR A 282 15.73 17.13 9.36
CA TYR A 282 16.83 16.40 8.70
C TYR A 282 18.20 16.60 9.40
N LYS A 283 18.22 16.79 10.71
CA LYS A 283 19.44 16.71 11.52
C LYS A 283 19.90 15.27 11.66
N MET A 284 18.95 14.36 11.83
CA MET A 284 19.12 12.91 11.77
C MET A 284 18.33 12.36 10.59
N VAL A 285 18.97 11.60 9.71
CA VAL A 285 18.38 11.09 8.48
C VAL A 285 18.56 9.58 8.43
N THR A 286 17.46 8.85 8.24
CA THR A 286 17.51 7.39 8.11
C THR A 286 18.19 6.97 6.81
N LYS A 287 18.70 5.73 6.78
CA LYS A 287 19.25 5.13 5.55
C LYS A 287 18.20 5.11 4.45
N GLU A 288 16.98 4.71 4.78
CA GLU A 288 15.86 4.59 3.85
C GLU A 288 15.47 5.96 3.26
N THR A 289 15.46 7.02 4.07
CA THR A 289 15.22 8.39 3.58
C THR A 289 16.31 8.83 2.60
N LYS A 290 17.59 8.52 2.89
CA LYS A 290 18.71 8.80 1.97
C LYS A 290 18.55 7.99 0.67
N ASP A 291 18.15 6.74 0.76
CA ASP A 291 17.97 5.85 -0.38
C ASP A 291 16.79 6.32 -1.28
N VAL A 292 15.70 6.85 -0.68
CA VAL A 292 14.62 7.51 -1.43
C VAL A 292 15.15 8.72 -2.20
N LEU A 293 15.84 9.64 -1.50
CA LEU A 293 16.38 10.87 -2.09
C LEU A 293 17.47 10.58 -3.13
N ALA A 294 18.15 9.43 -3.03
CA ALA A 294 19.10 8.94 -4.03
C ALA A 294 18.42 8.25 -5.24
N GLY A 295 17.09 8.15 -5.28
CA GLY A 295 16.34 7.58 -6.40
C GLY A 295 16.25 6.05 -6.42
N LYS A 296 16.67 5.34 -5.36
CA LYS A 296 16.66 3.86 -5.32
C LYS A 296 15.25 3.26 -5.26
N TYR A 297 14.25 4.03 -4.83
CA TYR A 297 12.85 3.58 -4.77
C TYR A 297 12.05 3.92 -6.03
N GLY A 298 12.65 4.63 -6.99
CA GLY A 298 12.01 5.04 -8.24
C GLY A 298 11.67 6.53 -8.29
N ALA A 299 10.99 6.93 -9.37
CA ALA A 299 10.58 8.30 -9.62
C ALA A 299 9.27 8.64 -8.88
N THR A 300 9.22 9.83 -8.32
CA THR A 300 8.01 10.40 -7.71
C THR A 300 7.28 11.32 -8.70
N VAL A 301 5.99 11.58 -8.43
CA VAL A 301 5.16 12.46 -9.27
C VAL A 301 5.67 13.89 -9.34
N LYS A 302 6.29 14.37 -8.27
CA LYS A 302 6.99 15.66 -8.21
C LYS A 302 8.47 15.45 -7.88
N PRO A 303 9.35 16.38 -8.27
CA PRO A 303 10.76 16.31 -7.86
C PRO A 303 10.90 16.40 -6.35
N PHE A 304 11.95 15.79 -5.81
CA PHE A 304 12.33 15.96 -4.42
C PHE A 304 12.68 17.42 -4.13
N ASN A 305 12.53 17.85 -2.86
CA ASN A 305 13.00 19.16 -2.42
C ASN A 305 14.53 19.22 -2.57
N PRO A 306 15.09 20.11 -3.42
CA PRO A 306 16.50 20.10 -3.74
C PRO A 306 17.40 20.47 -2.54
N GLU A 307 16.92 21.31 -1.63
CA GLU A 307 17.67 21.68 -0.41
C GLU A 307 17.77 20.48 0.54
N VAL A 308 16.65 19.74 0.72
CA VAL A 308 16.62 18.54 1.53
C VAL A 308 17.45 17.43 0.90
N GLN A 309 17.34 17.24 -0.41
CA GLN A 309 18.14 16.27 -1.14
C GLN A 309 19.64 16.53 -0.94
N LYS A 310 20.09 17.77 -1.16
CA LYS A 310 21.48 18.17 -0.95
C LYS A 310 21.93 18.01 0.50
N LYS A 311 21.07 18.38 1.48
CA LYS A 311 21.37 18.20 2.91
C LYS A 311 21.57 16.73 3.28
N CYS A 312 20.79 15.80 2.69
CA CYS A 312 20.76 14.40 3.09
C CYS A 312 21.78 13.51 2.35
N ILE A 313 22.01 13.74 1.06
CA ILE A 313 22.88 12.91 0.21
C ILE A 313 24.10 13.66 -0.35
N GLY A 314 24.26 14.96 -0.01
CA GLY A 314 25.39 15.77 -0.45
C GLY A 314 25.41 15.98 -1.96
N ASP A 315 26.59 15.78 -2.56
CA ASP A 315 26.80 15.90 -4.01
C ASP A 315 26.63 14.57 -4.77
N THR A 316 26.00 13.56 -4.13
CA THR A 316 25.70 12.29 -4.80
C THR A 316 24.63 12.54 -5.86
N GLU A 317 24.91 12.16 -7.13
CA GLU A 317 23.94 12.24 -8.21
C GLU A 317 22.82 11.19 -8.01
N PRO A 318 21.54 11.62 -8.03
CA PRO A 318 20.43 10.68 -7.88
C PRO A 318 20.30 9.74 -9.09
N ILE A 319 19.91 8.51 -8.81
CA ILE A 319 19.60 7.51 -9.81
C ILE A 319 18.30 7.88 -10.51
N THR A 320 18.29 7.89 -11.84
CA THR A 320 17.13 8.24 -12.68
C THR A 320 16.56 7.06 -13.46
N CYS A 321 17.34 5.98 -13.63
CA CYS A 321 16.86 4.71 -14.17
C CYS A 321 16.14 3.90 -13.09
N ARG A 322 15.58 2.76 -13.45
CA ARG A 322 15.08 1.78 -12.48
C ARG A 322 16.27 1.22 -11.69
N TYR A 323 16.21 1.28 -10.36
CA TYR A 323 17.35 0.88 -9.53
C TYR A 323 17.72 -0.60 -9.71
N ALA A 324 16.74 -1.47 -9.94
CA ALA A 324 17.00 -2.89 -10.17
C ALA A 324 17.87 -3.16 -11.41
N ASP A 325 17.89 -2.25 -12.41
CA ASP A 325 18.75 -2.36 -13.59
C ASP A 325 20.24 -2.23 -13.25
N LEU A 326 20.57 -1.74 -12.04
CA LEU A 326 21.92 -1.60 -11.53
C LEU A 326 22.32 -2.73 -10.58
N LEU A 327 21.42 -3.66 -10.29
CA LEU A 327 21.68 -4.78 -9.39
C LEU A 327 22.15 -6.00 -10.19
N GLU A 328 23.21 -6.65 -9.70
CA GLU A 328 23.60 -7.95 -10.19
C GLU A 328 22.62 -9.03 -9.70
N PRO A 329 22.45 -10.15 -10.41
CA PRO A 329 21.63 -11.26 -9.95
C PRO A 329 21.98 -11.70 -8.51
N GLU A 330 20.99 -11.79 -7.63
CA GLU A 330 21.20 -12.08 -6.20
C GLU A 330 21.00 -13.57 -5.87
N LEU A 331 20.18 -14.33 -6.61
CA LEU A 331 19.89 -15.73 -6.30
C LEU A 331 21.14 -16.61 -6.14
N PRO A 332 22.15 -16.57 -7.03
CA PRO A 332 23.33 -17.42 -6.88
C PRO A 332 24.14 -17.13 -5.61
N LYS A 333 24.09 -15.90 -5.11
CA LYS A 333 24.71 -15.51 -3.85
C LYS A 333 23.89 -15.99 -2.67
N LEU A 334 22.58 -15.78 -2.69
CA LEU A 334 21.66 -16.21 -1.65
C LEU A 334 21.65 -17.73 -1.49
N GLU A 335 21.68 -18.49 -2.58
CA GLU A 335 21.79 -19.95 -2.57
C GLU A 335 23.03 -20.45 -1.82
N LYS A 336 24.17 -19.78 -2.01
CA LYS A 336 25.39 -20.11 -1.25
C LYS A 336 25.32 -19.73 0.21
N GLU A 337 24.67 -18.61 0.52
CA GLU A 337 24.53 -18.14 1.90
C GLU A 337 23.63 -19.04 2.73
N ILE A 338 22.55 -19.60 2.15
CA ILE A 338 21.63 -20.48 2.88
C ILE A 338 22.18 -21.87 3.14
N GLU A 339 23.13 -22.36 2.35
CA GLU A 339 23.71 -23.73 2.53
C GLU A 339 24.18 -23.97 3.97
N GLN A 340 24.72 -22.97 4.65
CA GLN A 340 25.14 -23.06 6.04
C GLN A 340 24.00 -23.10 7.07
N TRP A 341 22.78 -22.68 6.67
CA TRP A 341 21.61 -22.57 7.55
C TRP A 341 20.53 -23.59 7.22
N LYS A 342 20.58 -24.15 6.01
CA LYS A 342 19.62 -25.10 5.48
C LYS A 342 19.65 -26.39 6.29
N GLN A 343 18.50 -26.79 6.83
CA GLN A 343 18.36 -28.01 7.63
C GLN A 343 17.62 -29.13 6.87
N GLN A 344 16.76 -28.78 5.93
CA GLN A 344 15.95 -29.69 5.11
C GLN A 344 15.84 -29.15 3.68
N ASP A 345 14.63 -29.12 3.15
CA ASP A 345 14.34 -28.64 1.80
C ASP A 345 13.95 -27.16 1.75
N GLU A 346 14.46 -26.36 2.70
CA GLU A 346 14.16 -24.92 2.72
C GLU A 346 14.62 -24.27 1.43
N ASP A 347 13.73 -23.44 0.88
CA ASP A 347 13.99 -22.65 -0.30
C ASP A 347 14.81 -21.40 0.03
N VAL A 348 15.59 -20.93 -0.94
CA VAL A 348 16.39 -19.71 -0.83
C VAL A 348 15.56 -18.50 -0.36
N LEU A 349 14.28 -18.42 -0.72
CA LEU A 349 13.38 -17.35 -0.31
C LEU A 349 13.07 -17.35 1.19
N THR A 350 13.33 -18.43 1.90
CA THR A 350 13.18 -18.47 3.37
C THR A 350 14.19 -17.55 4.05
N TYR A 351 15.31 -17.28 3.40
CA TYR A 351 16.46 -16.53 3.95
C TYR A 351 16.78 -15.24 3.18
N ALA A 352 16.11 -14.97 2.07
CA ALA A 352 16.31 -13.78 1.21
C ALA A 352 15.62 -12.47 1.77
#